data_4326be6bb7b6a1fd1db876641a6d1291
#
_entry.id   4326be6bb7b6a1fd1db876641a6d1291
#
_cell.length_a   1.000
_cell.length_b   1.000
_cell.length_c   1.000
_cell.angle_alpha   90.00
_cell.angle_beta   90.00
_cell.angle_gamma   90.00
#
_symmetry.space_group_name_H-M   'P 1'
#
loop_
_entity.id
_entity.type
_entity.pdbx_description
1 polymer ?
#
loop_
_entity_poly.entity_id
_entity_poly.type
_entity_poly.pdbx_seq_one_letter_code
_entity_poly.pdbx_strand_id
1 'polypeptide(L)'
;MHGLGVNPADGMLYAASHFGVFTVPADKAPERVGDRTQDTMGFVVVGPNHFLGSGHPDRPEPGTAPHLGLIESKDAGRTWQTLSLKGAADFHSLEVKHNRVYGYNSQNGQLMVSENQRDWDTRGRVAMADFTVSPADPDVVLATTREGLVRSTDGGRTFAAAAGSPRLVLLDWSEGEVVFGVGMDGIVHVSGDSAATWTAKGRVTGTPAALAAKGSAVYVATESAIHASTDSGGTFTLRQALK
;
A
#
# COMPACT_ATOMS: atom_id res chain seq x y z
N MET A 1 10.42 -4.99 1.11
CA MET A 1 9.30 -4.39 1.90
C MET A 1 8.24 -4.01 0.91
N HIS A 2 6.95 -4.33 1.19
CA HIS A 2 5.89 -4.18 0.20
C HIS A 2 4.69 -3.38 0.71
N GLY A 3 4.52 -3.27 2.01
CA GLY A 3 3.43 -2.52 2.59
C GLY A 3 3.70 -2.08 4.02
N LEU A 4 3.13 -0.97 4.41
CA LEU A 4 3.11 -0.44 5.77
C LEU A 4 1.66 -0.16 6.18
N GLY A 5 1.37 -0.25 7.47
CA GLY A 5 0.06 0.12 7.99
C GLY A 5 0.06 0.28 9.50
N VAL A 6 -0.66 1.26 10.00
CA VAL A 6 -0.82 1.48 11.45
C VAL A 6 -2.09 0.80 11.93
N ASN A 7 -1.95 -0.18 12.82
CA ASN A 7 -3.10 -0.87 13.42
C ASN A 7 -3.83 0.08 14.40
N PRO A 8 -5.10 0.39 14.19
CA PRO A 8 -5.83 1.30 15.05
C PRO A 8 -6.15 0.73 16.44
N ALA A 9 -5.96 -0.58 16.66
CA ALA A 9 -6.20 -1.21 17.96
C ALA A 9 -5.14 -0.82 19.02
N ASP A 10 -3.90 -0.65 18.59
CA ASP A 10 -2.74 -0.46 19.48
C ASP A 10 -1.79 0.66 19.03
N GLY A 11 -2.03 1.27 17.86
CA GLY A 11 -1.15 2.28 17.26
C GLY A 11 0.18 1.72 16.71
N MET A 12 0.35 0.40 16.69
CA MET A 12 1.55 -0.25 16.21
C MET A 12 1.65 -0.16 14.68
N LEU A 13 2.85 0.14 14.19
CA LEU A 13 3.18 0.04 12.77
C LEU A 13 3.46 -1.42 12.43
N TYR A 14 2.82 -1.89 11.37
CA TYR A 14 3.05 -3.20 10.76
C TYR A 14 3.70 -3.02 9.39
N ALA A 15 4.56 -3.97 9.04
CA ALA A 15 5.28 -3.99 7.78
C ALA A 15 5.16 -5.36 7.13
N ALA A 16 4.75 -5.39 5.86
CA ALA A 16 4.69 -6.58 5.02
C ALA A 16 5.96 -6.72 4.17
N SER A 17 6.46 -7.94 4.04
CA SER A 17 7.72 -8.22 3.35
C SER A 17 7.70 -9.59 2.68
N HIS A 18 8.82 -9.95 1.99
CA HIS A 18 9.06 -11.30 1.48
C HIS A 18 9.10 -12.40 2.55
N PHE A 19 9.17 -12.03 3.83
CA PHE A 19 9.35 -12.97 4.94
C PHE A 19 8.21 -12.94 5.95
N GLY A 20 7.03 -12.47 5.53
CA GLY A 20 5.85 -12.33 6.36
C GLY A 20 5.59 -10.90 6.81
N VAL A 21 4.73 -10.77 7.81
CA VAL A 21 4.35 -9.49 8.41
C VAL A 21 5.08 -9.30 9.73
N PHE A 22 5.54 -8.08 10.00
CA PHE A 22 6.30 -7.71 11.19
C PHE A 22 5.65 -6.56 11.93
N THR A 23 5.72 -6.57 13.24
CA THR A 23 5.54 -5.34 14.04
C THR A 23 6.80 -4.51 13.98
N VAL A 24 6.65 -3.18 13.95
CA VAL A 24 7.77 -2.22 13.90
C VAL A 24 7.62 -1.23 15.05
N PRO A 25 7.98 -1.62 16.28
CA PRO A 25 7.98 -0.73 17.43
C PRO A 25 8.99 0.40 17.25
N ALA A 26 8.85 1.49 18.00
CA ALA A 26 9.75 2.63 17.90
C ALA A 26 11.10 2.40 18.59
N ASP A 27 11.12 1.55 19.61
CA ASP A 27 12.21 1.40 20.58
C ASP A 27 12.83 -0.01 20.62
N LYS A 28 12.37 -0.92 19.75
CA LYS A 28 12.83 -2.31 19.68
C LYS A 28 13.00 -2.77 18.25
N ALA A 29 13.69 -3.89 18.07
CA ALA A 29 13.77 -4.57 16.79
C ALA A 29 12.39 -5.02 16.29
N PRO A 30 12.16 -5.05 14.97
CA PRO A 30 10.96 -5.65 14.40
C PRO A 30 10.81 -7.11 14.79
N GLU A 31 9.59 -7.53 15.08
CA GLU A 31 9.26 -8.91 15.40
C GLU A 31 8.27 -9.46 14.38
N ARG A 32 8.53 -10.65 13.86
CA ARG A 32 7.62 -11.32 12.94
C ARG A 32 6.34 -11.72 13.68
N VAL A 33 5.21 -11.47 13.04
CA VAL A 33 3.89 -11.83 13.56
C VAL A 33 3.54 -13.25 13.15
N GLY A 34 3.35 -14.13 14.14
CA GLY A 34 3.03 -15.54 13.89
C GLY A 34 4.18 -16.31 13.21
N ASP A 35 3.83 -17.48 12.65
CA ASP A 35 4.80 -18.40 12.06
C ASP A 35 4.86 -18.33 10.52
N ARG A 36 3.99 -17.54 9.91
CA ARG A 36 3.91 -17.40 8.46
C ARG A 36 5.08 -16.60 7.90
N THR A 37 5.72 -17.14 6.87
CA THR A 37 6.82 -16.51 6.13
C THR A 37 6.42 -16.20 4.68
N GLN A 38 5.12 -16.18 4.41
CA GLN A 38 4.58 -15.87 3.08
C GLN A 38 5.09 -14.53 2.57
N ASP A 39 5.37 -14.46 1.28
CA ASP A 39 5.70 -13.22 0.62
C ASP A 39 4.43 -12.38 0.45
N THR A 40 4.30 -11.34 1.30
CA THR A 40 3.12 -10.49 1.32
C THR A 40 3.38 -9.24 0.49
N MET A 41 2.98 -9.28 -0.79
CA MET A 41 3.19 -8.21 -1.77
C MET A 41 2.18 -7.06 -1.61
N GLY A 42 0.89 -7.36 -1.55
CA GLY A 42 -0.15 -6.40 -1.22
C GLY A 42 -0.52 -6.49 0.25
N PHE A 43 -0.64 -5.35 0.94
CA PHE A 43 -0.96 -5.30 2.36
C PHE A 43 -1.72 -4.03 2.71
N VAL A 44 -2.82 -4.15 3.42
CA VAL A 44 -3.60 -3.02 3.95
C VAL A 44 -4.20 -3.32 5.31
N VAL A 45 -4.13 -2.36 6.22
CA VAL A 45 -4.81 -2.39 7.52
C VAL A 45 -6.22 -1.82 7.33
N VAL A 46 -7.23 -2.66 7.52
CA VAL A 46 -8.65 -2.30 7.28
C VAL A 46 -9.32 -1.76 8.53
N GLY A 47 -8.89 -2.25 9.69
CA GLY A 47 -9.46 -1.88 10.98
C GLY A 47 -8.68 -2.48 12.15
N PRO A 48 -9.22 -2.38 13.38
CA PRO A 48 -8.57 -2.93 14.57
C PRO A 48 -8.26 -4.42 14.41
N ASN A 49 -6.97 -4.79 14.39
CA ASN A 49 -6.48 -6.15 14.19
C ASN A 49 -6.94 -6.84 12.89
N HIS A 50 -7.49 -6.09 11.95
CA HIS A 50 -8.05 -6.59 10.71
C HIS A 50 -7.19 -6.13 9.53
N PHE A 51 -6.60 -7.09 8.82
CA PHE A 51 -5.70 -6.86 7.70
C PHE A 51 -6.16 -7.63 6.47
N LEU A 52 -5.93 -7.07 5.29
CA LEU A 52 -6.00 -7.80 4.03
C LEU A 52 -4.61 -7.88 3.42
N GLY A 53 -4.36 -8.94 2.67
CA GLY A 53 -3.09 -9.18 2.00
C GLY A 53 -3.24 -9.96 0.71
N SER A 54 -2.13 -10.03 -0.02
CA SER A 54 -1.96 -10.84 -1.22
C SER A 54 -0.47 -11.14 -1.43
N GLY A 55 -0.14 -12.05 -2.32
CA GLY A 55 1.24 -12.39 -2.68
C GLY A 55 1.43 -13.88 -2.91
N HIS A 56 2.51 -14.46 -2.37
CA HIS A 56 2.93 -15.81 -2.64
C HIS A 56 2.98 -16.69 -1.38
N PRO A 57 2.73 -18.00 -1.49
CA PRO A 57 2.76 -18.89 -0.32
C PRO A 57 4.18 -19.06 0.25
N ASP A 58 4.27 -19.39 1.53
CA ASP A 58 5.54 -19.63 2.27
C ASP A 58 6.45 -20.62 1.58
N ARG A 59 5.86 -21.69 1.02
CA ARG A 59 6.57 -22.78 0.33
C ARG A 59 5.78 -23.15 -0.92
N PRO A 60 6.32 -22.82 -2.10
CA PRO A 60 5.73 -23.31 -3.33
C PRO A 60 5.96 -24.83 -3.43
N GLU A 61 4.89 -25.60 -3.29
CA GLU A 61 4.92 -27.04 -3.52
C GLU A 61 4.37 -27.38 -4.92
N PRO A 62 4.83 -28.44 -5.57
CA PRO A 62 4.27 -28.87 -6.84
C PRO A 62 2.74 -29.06 -6.75
N GLY A 63 1.99 -28.40 -7.62
CA GLY A 63 0.53 -28.46 -7.65
C GLY A 63 -0.18 -27.46 -6.73
N THR A 64 0.54 -26.65 -5.95
CA THR A 64 -0.08 -25.54 -5.20
C THR A 64 -0.21 -24.30 -6.08
N ALA A 65 -1.25 -23.51 -5.79
CA ALA A 65 -1.47 -22.24 -6.48
C ALA A 65 -0.29 -21.26 -6.21
N PRO A 66 0.30 -20.63 -7.23
CA PRO A 66 1.46 -19.77 -7.05
C PRO A 66 1.13 -18.45 -6.36
N HIS A 67 -0.14 -18.03 -6.38
CA HIS A 67 -0.62 -16.77 -5.82
C HIS A 67 -1.68 -17.03 -4.74
N LEU A 68 -1.62 -16.23 -3.68
CA LEU A 68 -2.56 -16.34 -2.56
C LEU A 68 -3.96 -15.80 -2.88
N GLY A 69 -4.07 -14.95 -3.92
CA GLY A 69 -5.27 -14.15 -4.15
C GLY A 69 -5.48 -13.13 -3.04
N LEU A 70 -6.72 -12.84 -2.69
CA LEU A 70 -7.03 -12.03 -1.51
C LEU A 70 -7.08 -12.91 -0.26
N ILE A 71 -6.30 -12.54 0.74
CA ILE A 71 -6.27 -13.19 2.06
C ILE A 71 -6.61 -12.18 3.16
N GLU A 72 -7.14 -12.68 4.28
CA GLU A 72 -7.59 -11.91 5.42
C GLU A 72 -6.99 -12.42 6.72
N SER A 73 -6.64 -11.48 7.61
CA SER A 73 -6.34 -11.73 9.03
C SER A 73 -7.25 -10.88 9.90
N LYS A 74 -7.81 -11.47 10.96
CA LYS A 74 -8.63 -10.78 11.99
C LYS A 74 -7.96 -10.76 13.37
N ASP A 75 -6.69 -11.13 13.42
CA ASP A 75 -5.90 -11.25 14.65
C ASP A 75 -4.53 -10.59 14.54
N ALA A 76 -4.51 -9.44 13.84
CA ALA A 76 -3.31 -8.63 13.61
C ALA A 76 -2.18 -9.38 12.87
N GLY A 77 -2.53 -10.24 11.91
CA GLY A 77 -1.58 -10.93 11.05
C GLY A 77 -1.09 -12.28 11.59
N ARG A 78 -1.60 -12.77 12.73
CA ARG A 78 -1.18 -14.06 13.29
C ARG A 78 -1.65 -15.23 12.48
N THR A 79 -2.90 -15.20 12.04
CA THR A 79 -3.48 -16.21 11.16
C THR A 79 -4.08 -15.57 9.92
N TRP A 80 -4.07 -16.30 8.80
CA TRP A 80 -4.56 -15.84 7.52
C TRP A 80 -5.46 -16.87 6.88
N GLN A 81 -6.56 -16.41 6.28
CA GLN A 81 -7.47 -17.22 5.50
C GLN A 81 -7.64 -16.66 4.08
N THR A 82 -7.79 -17.54 3.10
CA THR A 82 -8.10 -17.13 1.72
C THR A 82 -9.56 -16.70 1.62
N LEU A 83 -9.81 -15.55 0.99
CA LEU A 83 -11.14 -15.05 0.70
C LEU A 83 -11.55 -15.35 -0.75
N SER A 84 -10.69 -15.02 -1.72
CA SER A 84 -10.99 -15.18 -3.15
C SER A 84 -9.73 -15.17 -4.03
N LEU A 85 -9.89 -15.50 -5.29
CA LEU A 85 -8.90 -15.39 -6.36
C LEU A 85 -7.57 -16.16 -6.12
N LYS A 86 -7.58 -17.19 -5.26
CA LYS A 86 -6.40 -18.04 -5.06
C LYS A 86 -5.94 -18.63 -6.39
N GLY A 87 -4.68 -18.40 -6.73
CA GLY A 87 -4.07 -18.81 -8.00
C GLY A 87 -4.42 -17.93 -9.21
N ALA A 88 -5.39 -17.01 -9.08
CA ALA A 88 -5.89 -16.19 -10.18
C ALA A 88 -5.44 -14.73 -10.11
N ALA A 89 -5.08 -14.22 -8.94
CA ALA A 89 -4.60 -12.86 -8.78
C ALA A 89 -3.41 -12.80 -7.82
N ASP A 90 -2.51 -11.86 -8.13
CA ASP A 90 -1.37 -11.47 -7.34
C ASP A 90 -1.40 -9.94 -7.18
N PHE A 91 -2.03 -9.49 -6.10
CA PHE A 91 -2.17 -8.06 -5.85
C PHE A 91 -0.88 -7.50 -5.24
N HIS A 92 -0.22 -6.61 -5.96
CA HIS A 92 0.97 -5.91 -5.48
C HIS A 92 0.65 -4.60 -4.77
N SER A 93 -0.51 -4.03 -4.98
CA SER A 93 -1.05 -2.93 -4.19
C SER A 93 -2.51 -3.21 -3.86
N LEU A 94 -2.91 -2.94 -2.62
CA LEU A 94 -4.26 -3.12 -2.08
C LEU A 94 -4.69 -1.87 -1.34
N GLU A 95 -5.93 -1.47 -1.54
CA GLU A 95 -6.56 -0.41 -0.77
C GLU A 95 -8.01 -0.75 -0.42
N VAL A 96 -8.48 -0.25 0.74
CA VAL A 96 -9.87 -0.39 1.18
C VAL A 96 -10.44 0.97 1.46
N LYS A 97 -11.42 1.38 0.64
CA LYS A 97 -12.19 2.61 0.82
C LYS A 97 -13.63 2.41 0.34
N HIS A 98 -14.56 3.17 0.86
CA HIS A 98 -15.99 3.11 0.49
C HIS A 98 -16.59 1.70 0.61
N ASN A 99 -16.17 0.91 1.61
CA ASN A 99 -16.51 -0.51 1.78
C ASN A 99 -16.17 -1.38 0.55
N ARG A 100 -15.20 -0.98 -0.26
CA ARG A 100 -14.68 -1.70 -1.41
C ARG A 100 -13.23 -2.05 -1.21
N VAL A 101 -12.82 -3.19 -1.72
CA VAL A 101 -11.42 -3.58 -1.87
C VAL A 101 -11.00 -3.28 -3.30
N TYR A 102 -9.93 -2.53 -3.44
CA TYR A 102 -9.25 -2.26 -4.70
C TYR A 102 -7.94 -3.02 -4.71
N GLY A 103 -7.64 -3.71 -5.80
CA GLY A 103 -6.41 -4.47 -5.94
C GLY A 103 -5.80 -4.32 -7.33
N TYR A 104 -4.50 -4.03 -7.38
CA TYR A 104 -3.74 -4.05 -8.63
C TYR A 104 -3.14 -5.43 -8.85
N ASN A 105 -3.66 -6.15 -9.84
CA ASN A 105 -3.17 -7.48 -10.21
C ASN A 105 -1.94 -7.36 -11.12
N SER A 106 -0.76 -7.65 -10.57
CA SER A 106 0.53 -7.57 -11.27
C SER A 106 0.64 -8.51 -12.48
N GLN A 107 -0.11 -9.63 -12.46
CA GLN A 107 -0.05 -10.64 -13.51
C GLN A 107 -0.56 -10.14 -14.87
N ASN A 108 -1.48 -9.22 -14.85
CA ASN A 108 -2.11 -8.71 -16.07
C ASN A 108 -2.21 -7.18 -16.15
N GLY A 109 -1.76 -6.48 -15.11
CA GLY A 109 -1.77 -5.02 -15.06
C GLY A 109 -3.16 -4.39 -14.89
N GLN A 110 -4.11 -5.14 -14.34
CA GLN A 110 -5.50 -4.68 -14.17
C GLN A 110 -5.78 -4.20 -12.76
N LEU A 111 -6.50 -3.10 -12.64
CA LEU A 111 -7.17 -2.71 -11.42
C LEU A 111 -8.46 -3.52 -11.30
N MET A 112 -8.67 -4.13 -10.15
CA MET A 112 -9.84 -4.94 -9.82
C MET A 112 -10.50 -4.38 -8.57
N VAL A 113 -11.83 -4.38 -8.53
CA VAL A 113 -12.61 -3.82 -7.40
C VAL A 113 -13.66 -4.81 -6.97
N SER A 114 -13.80 -4.99 -5.65
CA SER A 114 -14.80 -5.87 -5.06
C SER A 114 -15.55 -5.16 -3.93
N GLU A 115 -16.87 -5.32 -3.89
CA GLU A 115 -17.73 -4.84 -2.80
C GLU A 115 -17.95 -5.89 -1.71
N ASN A 116 -17.71 -7.17 -2.02
CA ASN A 116 -17.98 -8.31 -1.13
C ASN A 116 -16.75 -9.21 -0.91
N GLN A 117 -15.57 -8.83 -1.45
CA GLN A 117 -14.30 -9.57 -1.35
C GLN A 117 -14.31 -10.95 -2.05
N ARG A 118 -15.33 -11.25 -2.85
CA ARG A 118 -15.53 -12.53 -3.56
C ARG A 118 -15.68 -12.33 -5.05
N ASP A 119 -16.60 -11.45 -5.43
CA ASP A 119 -16.89 -11.09 -6.82
C ASP A 119 -16.12 -9.83 -7.17
N TRP A 120 -15.45 -9.83 -8.33
CA TRP A 120 -14.54 -8.77 -8.72
C TRP A 120 -14.93 -8.16 -10.06
N ASP A 121 -15.05 -6.84 -10.07
CA ASP A 121 -15.18 -6.03 -11.28
C ASP A 121 -13.77 -5.70 -11.79
N THR A 122 -13.41 -6.26 -12.94
CA THR A 122 -12.14 -5.96 -13.61
C THR A 122 -12.26 -4.64 -14.35
N ARG A 123 -11.40 -3.69 -14.01
CA ARG A 123 -11.43 -2.33 -14.53
C ARG A 123 -10.29 -2.03 -15.50
N GLY A 124 -9.79 -0.80 -15.50
CA GLY A 124 -8.74 -0.35 -16.42
C GLY A 124 -7.43 -1.13 -16.31
N ARG A 125 -6.72 -1.17 -17.41
CA ARG A 125 -5.39 -1.74 -17.48
C ARG A 125 -4.35 -0.64 -17.62
N VAL A 126 -3.53 -0.47 -16.58
CA VAL A 126 -2.45 0.52 -16.51
C VAL A 126 -1.26 -0.11 -15.81
N ALA A 127 -0.08 0.00 -16.40
CA ALA A 127 1.15 -0.42 -15.74
C ALA A 127 1.50 0.59 -14.65
N MET A 128 1.04 0.33 -13.42
CA MET A 128 1.26 1.18 -12.26
C MET A 128 2.23 0.55 -11.27
N ALA A 129 2.95 1.39 -10.55
CA ALA A 129 3.76 0.95 -9.40
C ALA A 129 2.92 0.92 -8.13
N ASP A 130 2.07 1.93 -7.95
CA ASP A 130 1.20 2.07 -6.80
C ASP A 130 -0.06 2.87 -7.17
N PHE A 131 -1.10 2.79 -6.35
CA PHE A 131 -2.32 3.57 -6.53
C PHE A 131 -2.95 3.93 -5.18
N THR A 132 -3.82 4.92 -5.22
CA THR A 132 -4.66 5.29 -4.08
C THR A 132 -6.02 5.79 -4.55
N VAL A 133 -7.05 5.63 -3.70
CA VAL A 133 -8.43 6.02 -3.97
C VAL A 133 -8.80 7.21 -3.10
N SER A 134 -9.54 8.17 -3.66
CA SER A 134 -10.03 9.31 -2.90
C SER A 134 -10.93 8.85 -1.74
N PRO A 135 -10.74 9.36 -0.51
CA PRO A 135 -11.65 9.08 0.59
C PRO A 135 -13.03 9.75 0.43
N ALA A 136 -13.13 10.77 -0.43
CA ALA A 136 -14.38 11.50 -0.66
C ALA A 136 -15.20 10.95 -1.84
N ASP A 137 -14.54 10.35 -2.85
CA ASP A 137 -15.17 9.94 -4.10
C ASP A 137 -14.58 8.62 -4.61
N PRO A 138 -15.36 7.52 -4.63
CA PRO A 138 -14.89 6.20 -5.08
C PRO A 138 -14.52 6.16 -6.58
N ASP A 139 -14.95 7.14 -7.36
CA ASP A 139 -14.64 7.22 -8.78
C ASP A 139 -13.29 7.89 -9.04
N VAL A 140 -12.70 8.57 -8.04
CA VAL A 140 -11.40 9.20 -8.17
C VAL A 140 -10.30 8.28 -7.69
N VAL A 141 -9.44 7.86 -8.62
CA VAL A 141 -8.26 7.01 -8.36
C VAL A 141 -7.02 7.69 -8.92
N LEU A 142 -5.95 7.74 -8.13
CA LEU A 142 -4.62 8.16 -8.57
C LEU A 142 -3.74 6.93 -8.72
N ALA A 143 -2.88 6.90 -9.72
CA ALA A 143 -1.90 5.83 -9.89
C ALA A 143 -0.56 6.39 -10.37
N THR A 144 0.53 5.83 -9.85
CA THR A 144 1.89 6.14 -10.29
C THR A 144 2.26 5.23 -11.46
N THR A 145 2.74 5.84 -12.53
CA THR A 145 3.21 5.11 -13.70
C THR A 145 4.64 5.52 -14.05
N ARG A 146 5.25 4.82 -14.98
CA ARG A 146 6.57 5.15 -15.48
C ARG A 146 6.62 6.52 -16.15
N GLU A 147 5.50 6.95 -16.75
CA GLU A 147 5.34 8.23 -17.44
C GLU A 147 5.01 9.37 -16.45
N GLY A 148 4.55 9.06 -15.25
CA GLY A 148 4.16 10.01 -14.22
C GLY A 148 2.84 9.64 -13.54
N LEU A 149 2.27 10.59 -12.81
CA LEU A 149 0.99 10.41 -12.13
C LEU A 149 -0.16 10.44 -13.13
N VAL A 150 -1.09 9.50 -12.98
CA VAL A 150 -2.34 9.44 -13.75
C VAL A 150 -3.53 9.46 -12.80
N ARG A 151 -4.64 10.00 -13.28
CA ARG A 151 -5.90 10.13 -12.54
C ARG A 151 -7.05 9.49 -13.32
N SER A 152 -7.89 8.76 -12.61
CA SER A 152 -9.21 8.30 -13.05
C SER A 152 -10.31 9.12 -12.37
N THR A 153 -11.44 9.28 -13.03
CA THR A 153 -12.69 9.86 -12.52
C THR A 153 -13.90 8.96 -12.82
N ASP A 154 -13.64 7.69 -13.12
CA ASP A 154 -14.64 6.67 -13.45
C ASP A 154 -14.39 5.35 -12.68
N GLY A 155 -13.79 5.48 -11.50
CA GLY A 155 -13.50 4.37 -10.61
C GLY A 155 -12.38 3.46 -11.11
N GLY A 156 -11.43 3.99 -11.86
CA GLY A 156 -10.28 3.24 -12.37
C GLY A 156 -10.54 2.49 -13.68
N ARG A 157 -11.58 2.84 -14.44
CA ARG A 157 -11.84 2.24 -15.77
C ARG A 157 -10.97 2.87 -16.85
N THR A 158 -10.82 4.19 -16.78
CA THR A 158 -9.90 4.94 -17.66
C THR A 158 -9.00 5.86 -16.84
N PHE A 159 -7.81 6.15 -17.35
CA PHE A 159 -6.83 7.01 -16.69
C PHE A 159 -6.32 8.07 -17.68
N ALA A 160 -6.14 9.29 -17.19
CA ALA A 160 -5.52 10.38 -17.92
C ALA A 160 -4.34 10.95 -17.13
N ALA A 161 -3.37 11.56 -17.82
CA ALA A 161 -2.23 12.18 -17.17
C ALA A 161 -2.66 13.30 -16.21
N ALA A 162 -2.14 13.28 -14.98
CA ALA A 162 -2.29 14.34 -14.00
C ALA A 162 -1.16 15.37 -14.21
N ALA A 163 -1.41 16.36 -15.08
CA ALA A 163 -0.40 17.34 -15.46
C ALA A 163 0.09 18.17 -14.27
N GLY A 164 1.37 18.52 -14.24
CA GLY A 164 1.97 19.33 -13.18
C GLY A 164 2.31 18.55 -11.89
N SER A 165 2.04 17.27 -11.84
CA SER A 165 2.40 16.42 -10.71
C SER A 165 3.89 16.06 -10.72
N PRO A 166 4.52 15.90 -9.54
CA PRO A 166 5.88 15.36 -9.45
C PRO A 166 5.94 13.90 -9.91
N ARG A 167 7.14 13.42 -10.20
CA ARG A 167 7.35 11.99 -10.49
C ARG A 167 7.35 11.18 -9.21
N LEU A 168 6.23 10.53 -8.94
CA LEU A 168 6.00 9.73 -7.74
C LEU A 168 6.03 8.24 -8.07
N VAL A 169 6.40 7.43 -7.08
CA VAL A 169 6.38 5.96 -7.16
C VAL A 169 5.47 5.34 -6.10
N LEU A 170 5.27 6.03 -4.97
CA LEU A 170 4.35 5.62 -3.91
C LEU A 170 3.32 6.71 -3.65
N LEU A 171 2.13 6.30 -3.26
CA LEU A 171 1.00 7.17 -2.91
C LEU A 171 0.32 6.68 -1.64
N ASP A 172 -0.20 7.62 -0.85
CA ASP A 172 -1.17 7.37 0.20
C ASP A 172 -2.12 8.55 0.30
N TRP A 173 -3.41 8.29 0.12
CA TRP A 173 -4.46 9.29 0.34
C TRP A 173 -5.06 9.05 1.71
N SER A 174 -4.45 9.66 2.73
CA SER A 174 -4.72 9.31 4.11
C SER A 174 -6.14 9.69 4.55
N GLU A 175 -6.48 10.96 4.53
CA GLU A 175 -7.79 11.47 4.98
C GLU A 175 -8.12 12.79 4.25
N GLY A 176 -9.41 13.03 4.01
CA GLY A 176 -9.88 14.25 3.38
C GLY A 176 -9.25 14.50 2.01
N GLU A 177 -8.64 15.65 1.82
CA GLU A 177 -8.00 16.05 0.57
C GLU A 177 -6.47 15.84 0.56
N VAL A 178 -5.91 15.33 1.67
CA VAL A 178 -4.45 15.21 1.84
C VAL A 178 -3.92 13.94 1.20
N VAL A 179 -3.07 14.11 0.19
CA VAL A 179 -2.36 13.05 -0.50
C VAL A 179 -0.87 13.17 -0.23
N PHE A 180 -0.25 12.08 0.16
CA PHE A 180 1.20 11.94 0.25
C PHE A 180 1.72 11.17 -0.96
N GLY A 181 2.87 11.56 -1.45
CA GLY A 181 3.58 10.84 -2.51
C GLY A 181 5.09 10.87 -2.29
N VAL A 182 5.77 9.84 -2.72
CA VAL A 182 7.23 9.73 -2.62
C VAL A 182 7.82 9.49 -3.99
N GLY A 183 8.81 10.31 -4.37
CA GLY A 183 9.58 10.13 -5.60
C GLY A 183 10.71 9.12 -5.45
N MET A 184 11.23 8.58 -6.55
CA MET A 184 12.40 7.69 -6.55
C MET A 184 13.65 8.31 -5.91
N ASP A 185 13.73 9.65 -5.88
CA ASP A 185 14.79 10.40 -5.22
C ASP A 185 14.61 10.51 -3.69
N GLY A 186 13.55 9.89 -3.14
CA GLY A 186 13.20 9.91 -1.73
C GLY A 186 12.54 11.20 -1.25
N ILE A 187 12.27 12.17 -2.12
CA ILE A 187 11.54 13.39 -1.74
C ILE A 187 10.07 13.02 -1.50
N VAL A 188 9.58 13.43 -0.34
CA VAL A 188 8.16 13.34 0.01
C VAL A 188 7.46 14.60 -0.47
N HIS A 189 6.36 14.42 -1.19
CA HIS A 189 5.49 15.48 -1.68
C HIS A 189 4.13 15.36 -1.00
N VAL A 190 3.52 16.50 -0.71
CA VAL A 190 2.19 16.56 -0.09
C VAL A 190 1.29 17.45 -0.93
N SER A 191 0.09 16.99 -1.19
CA SER A 191 -1.01 17.77 -1.74
C SER A 191 -2.07 17.94 -0.67
N GLY A 192 -2.64 19.11 -0.52
CA GLY A 192 -3.77 19.43 0.35
C GLY A 192 -5.08 19.67 -0.40
N ASP A 193 -5.10 19.40 -1.71
CA ASP A 193 -6.19 19.73 -2.64
C ASP A 193 -6.48 18.58 -3.62
N SER A 194 -6.49 17.35 -3.11
CA SER A 194 -6.82 16.14 -3.87
C SER A 194 -5.90 15.94 -5.09
N ALA A 195 -4.61 16.19 -4.92
CA ALA A 195 -3.56 16.07 -5.94
C ALA A 195 -3.63 17.11 -7.08
N ALA A 196 -4.31 18.24 -6.89
CA ALA A 196 -4.30 19.32 -7.86
C ALA A 196 -2.97 20.10 -7.84
N THR A 197 -2.41 20.34 -6.64
CA THR A 197 -1.09 20.95 -6.48
C THR A 197 -0.23 20.15 -5.48
N TRP A 198 1.09 20.26 -5.60
CA TRP A 198 2.03 19.51 -4.79
C TRP A 198 3.12 20.40 -4.18
N THR A 199 3.45 20.14 -2.94
CA THR A 199 4.56 20.78 -2.22
C THR A 199 5.58 19.74 -1.82
N ALA A 200 6.84 19.93 -2.22
CA ALA A 200 7.95 19.12 -1.72
C ALA A 200 8.19 19.40 -0.23
N LYS A 201 8.35 18.33 0.54
CA LYS A 201 8.58 18.34 1.99
C LYS A 201 9.97 17.77 2.32
N GLY A 202 10.04 16.85 3.27
CA GLY A 202 11.27 16.18 3.66
C GLY A 202 11.74 15.13 2.65
N ARG A 203 12.85 14.50 2.99
CA ARG A 203 13.46 13.45 2.18
C ARG A 203 13.88 12.27 3.05
N VAL A 204 13.69 11.06 2.54
CA VAL A 204 14.28 9.83 3.07
C VAL A 204 15.47 9.41 2.24
N THR A 205 16.40 8.66 2.84
CA THR A 205 17.56 8.09 2.15
C THR A 205 17.27 6.64 1.78
N GLY A 206 17.65 6.23 0.58
CA GLY A 206 17.43 4.89 0.02
C GLY A 206 16.28 4.86 -0.97
N THR A 207 16.09 3.71 -1.63
CA THR A 207 15.02 3.50 -2.62
C THR A 207 13.68 3.29 -1.90
N PRO A 208 12.67 4.14 -2.12
CA PRO A 208 11.36 3.97 -1.49
C PRO A 208 10.70 2.65 -1.91
N ALA A 209 10.11 1.96 -0.95
CA ALA A 209 9.50 0.64 -1.14
C ALA A 209 8.06 0.56 -0.60
N ALA A 210 7.71 1.31 0.45
CA ALA A 210 6.35 1.40 0.96
C ALA A 210 6.11 2.74 1.66
N LEU A 211 4.87 3.21 1.62
CA LEU A 211 4.41 4.44 2.25
C LEU A 211 3.14 4.14 3.06
N ALA A 212 3.03 4.74 4.25
CA ALA A 212 1.78 4.80 4.99
C ALA A 212 1.67 6.15 5.71
N ALA A 213 0.49 6.75 5.67
CA ALA A 213 0.18 7.98 6.37
C ALA A 213 -1.07 7.82 7.24
N LYS A 214 -1.05 8.46 8.42
CA LYS A 214 -2.20 8.54 9.32
C LYS A 214 -2.17 9.87 10.07
N GLY A 215 -3.09 10.75 9.72
CA GLY A 215 -3.04 12.14 10.19
C GLY A 215 -1.74 12.82 9.79
N SER A 216 -0.98 13.37 10.76
CA SER A 216 0.33 13.98 10.52
C SER A 216 1.49 12.97 10.53
N ALA A 217 1.26 11.73 10.93
CA ALA A 217 2.29 10.70 10.93
C ALA A 217 2.46 10.12 9.52
N VAL A 218 3.72 10.07 9.04
CA VAL A 218 4.09 9.52 7.74
C VAL A 218 5.24 8.53 7.94
N TYR A 219 5.10 7.35 7.39
CA TYR A 219 6.10 6.30 7.44
C TYR A 219 6.52 5.94 6.02
N VAL A 220 7.82 5.94 5.78
CA VAL A 220 8.40 5.54 4.50
C VAL A 220 9.40 4.41 4.74
N ALA A 221 9.14 3.25 4.16
CA ALA A 221 10.15 2.20 4.09
C ALA A 221 11.00 2.36 2.83
N THR A 222 12.28 2.11 3.00
CA THR A 222 13.26 1.96 1.91
C THR A 222 13.83 0.54 1.95
N GLU A 223 14.73 0.20 1.03
CA GLU A 223 15.40 -1.11 1.07
C GLU A 223 16.24 -1.34 2.35
N SER A 224 16.66 -0.28 3.04
CA SER A 224 17.58 -0.35 4.17
C SER A 224 17.01 0.16 5.49
N ALA A 225 15.88 0.86 5.49
CA ALA A 225 15.34 1.48 6.69
C ALA A 225 13.84 1.78 6.61
N ILE A 226 13.21 1.95 7.77
CA ILE A 226 11.91 2.59 7.92
C ILE A 226 12.13 3.94 8.58
N HIS A 227 11.64 4.98 7.95
CA HIS A 227 11.69 6.37 8.42
C HIS A 227 10.30 6.79 8.91
N ALA A 228 10.27 7.66 9.91
CA ALA A 228 9.02 8.22 10.46
C ALA A 228 9.09 9.74 10.53
N SER A 229 7.97 10.36 10.21
CA SER A 229 7.68 11.79 10.37
C SER A 229 6.44 11.95 11.24
N THR A 230 6.38 13.00 12.05
CA THR A 230 5.22 13.40 12.84
C THR A 230 4.69 14.79 12.44
N ASP A 231 5.30 15.40 11.43
CA ASP A 231 5.04 16.75 10.94
C ASP A 231 4.59 16.79 9.47
N SER A 232 3.78 15.78 9.08
CA SER A 232 3.25 15.66 7.72
C SER A 232 4.33 15.59 6.64
N GLY A 233 5.39 14.83 6.92
CA GLY A 233 6.47 14.60 5.97
C GLY A 233 7.51 15.72 5.88
N GLY A 234 7.50 16.69 6.80
CA GLY A 234 8.46 17.79 6.83
C GLY A 234 9.87 17.34 7.22
N THR A 235 9.95 16.56 8.28
CA THR A 235 11.22 15.97 8.76
C THR A 235 11.07 14.47 9.01
N PHE A 236 12.13 13.73 8.77
CA PHE A 236 12.15 12.27 8.98
C PHE A 236 13.26 11.87 9.95
N THR A 237 12.92 10.97 10.86
CA THR A 237 13.86 10.28 11.74
C THR A 237 13.92 8.80 11.39
N LEU A 238 15.07 8.18 11.62
CA LEU A 238 15.21 6.73 11.51
C LEU A 238 14.35 6.06 12.60
N ARG A 239 13.35 5.30 12.17
CA ARG A 239 12.54 4.48 13.08
C ARG A 239 13.16 3.10 13.27
N GLN A 240 13.62 2.48 12.16
CA GLN A 240 14.20 1.14 12.17
C GLN A 240 15.18 0.96 11.01
N ALA A 241 16.38 0.47 11.30
CA ALA A 241 17.28 -0.05 10.28
C ALA A 241 16.85 -1.47 9.89
N LEU A 242 16.81 -1.74 8.59
CA LEU A 242 16.57 -3.07 8.02
C LEU A 242 17.91 -3.71 7.65
N LYS A 243 18.07 -4.98 7.96
CA LYS A 243 19.31 -5.75 7.67
C LYS A 243 19.10 -6.65 6.48
#